data_d792bb0715b606dd79ba0a22f88f8241
#
_entry.id   d792bb0715b606dd79ba0a22f88f8241
#
_cell.length_a   1.000
_cell.length_b   1.000
_cell.length_c   1.000
_cell.angle_alpha   90.00
_cell.angle_beta   90.00
_cell.angle_gamma   90.00
#
_symmetry.space_group_name_H-M   'P 1'
#
loop_
_entity.id
_entity.type
_entity.pdbx_description
1 polymer ?
#
loop_
_entity_poly.entity_id
_entity_poly.type
_entity_poly.pdbx_seq_one_letter_code
_entity_poly.pdbx_strand_id
1 'polypeptide(L)'
;MLHILDKQKSIINKFLAELRDINVQKDSMRFRRNLERIGEISAYELSKTLGYAPKSVTTPLAEAEVQCISDNIVVATILRAGLPLHQGLLNYFDDAENAFVSAYRSYSSESEFEIKVEYIACPSLEGKTLILCDPMLASGASMVAAYETLCAHGGKP
;
A
#
# COMPACT_ATOMS: atom_id res chain seq x y z
N MET A 1 -11.72 9.43 3.72
CA MET A 1 -12.83 9.02 2.82
C MET A 1 -12.66 7.54 2.51
N LEU A 2 -13.75 6.74 2.42
CA LEU A 2 -13.69 5.30 2.09
C LEU A 2 -13.92 5.11 0.59
N HIS A 3 -12.98 4.45 -0.09
CA HIS A 3 -13.10 4.06 -1.49
C HIS A 3 -13.16 2.53 -1.61
N ILE A 4 -14.25 2.01 -2.17
CA ILE A 4 -14.48 0.57 -2.33
C ILE A 4 -14.39 0.23 -3.81
N LEU A 5 -13.23 -0.25 -4.26
CA LEU A 5 -12.92 -0.43 -5.68
C LEU A 5 -13.71 -1.57 -6.33
N ASP A 6 -14.10 -2.61 -5.58
CA ASP A 6 -14.88 -3.74 -6.09
C ASP A 6 -16.37 -3.42 -6.33
N LYS A 7 -16.85 -2.26 -5.90
CA LYS A 7 -18.22 -1.79 -6.21
C LYS A 7 -18.34 -1.26 -7.64
N GLN A 8 -17.24 -0.94 -8.28
CA GLN A 8 -17.22 -0.50 -9.67
C GLN A 8 -16.92 -1.71 -10.58
N LYS A 9 -17.57 -1.76 -11.75
CA LYS A 9 -17.28 -2.79 -12.76
C LYS A 9 -15.94 -2.49 -13.41
N SER A 10 -14.88 -3.20 -13.01
CA SER A 10 -13.53 -3.04 -13.53
C SER A 10 -12.76 -4.36 -13.50
N ILE A 11 -11.56 -4.37 -14.08
CA ILE A 11 -10.68 -5.55 -14.12
C ILE A 11 -10.25 -6.01 -12.73
N ILE A 12 -10.27 -5.15 -11.70
CA ILE A 12 -9.93 -5.51 -10.32
C ILE A 12 -10.84 -6.62 -9.80
N ASN A 13 -12.12 -6.66 -10.25
CA ASN A 13 -13.09 -7.66 -9.82
C ASN A 13 -12.68 -9.07 -10.24
N LYS A 14 -12.00 -9.21 -11.39
CA LYS A 14 -11.41 -10.50 -11.81
C LYS A 14 -10.34 -10.96 -10.84
N PHE A 15 -9.41 -10.08 -10.48
CA PHE A 15 -8.30 -10.42 -9.58
C PHE A 15 -8.80 -10.74 -8.17
N LEU A 16 -9.77 -9.99 -7.67
CA LEU A 16 -10.43 -10.27 -6.39
C LEU A 16 -11.20 -11.58 -6.40
N ALA A 17 -11.90 -11.91 -7.49
CA ALA A 17 -12.58 -13.20 -7.63
C ALA A 17 -11.58 -14.36 -7.58
N GLU A 18 -10.45 -14.27 -8.31
CA GLU A 18 -9.40 -15.29 -8.30
C GLU A 18 -8.74 -15.46 -6.93
N LEU A 19 -8.57 -14.36 -6.14
CA LEU A 19 -8.05 -14.43 -4.76
C LEU A 19 -9.02 -15.11 -3.79
N ARG A 20 -10.33 -15.01 -4.04
CA ARG A 20 -11.38 -15.54 -3.17
C ARG A 20 -11.84 -16.94 -3.56
N ASP A 21 -11.62 -17.37 -4.81
CA ASP A 21 -12.01 -18.70 -5.30
C ASP A 21 -11.11 -19.78 -4.70
N ILE A 22 -11.71 -20.71 -3.95
CA ILE A 22 -11.02 -21.80 -3.26
C ILE A 22 -10.26 -22.74 -4.20
N ASN A 23 -10.61 -22.78 -5.49
CA ASN A 23 -9.93 -23.59 -6.49
C ASN A 23 -8.72 -22.86 -7.10
N VAL A 24 -8.78 -21.54 -7.18
CA VAL A 24 -7.76 -20.70 -7.83
C VAL A 24 -6.73 -20.18 -6.82
N GLN A 25 -7.15 -19.79 -5.62
CA GLN A 25 -6.26 -19.21 -4.59
C GLN A 25 -5.11 -20.12 -4.14
N LYS A 26 -5.17 -21.43 -4.42
CA LYS A 26 -4.11 -22.41 -4.13
C LYS A 26 -2.87 -22.23 -5.01
N ASP A 27 -3.01 -21.59 -6.17
CA ASP A 27 -1.89 -21.22 -7.04
C ASP A 27 -1.16 -20.02 -6.41
N SER A 28 -0.06 -20.31 -5.72
CA SER A 28 0.72 -19.30 -4.97
C SER A 28 1.31 -18.22 -5.87
N MET A 29 1.67 -18.54 -7.13
CA MET A 29 2.20 -17.55 -8.07
C MET A 29 1.09 -16.59 -8.50
N ARG A 30 -0.06 -17.12 -8.89
CA ARG A 30 -1.24 -16.34 -9.30
C ARG A 30 -1.74 -15.47 -8.16
N PHE A 31 -1.78 -16.01 -6.94
CA PHE A 31 -2.17 -15.28 -5.74
C PHE A 31 -1.31 -14.03 -5.53
N ARG A 32 0.02 -14.19 -5.52
CA ARG A 32 0.95 -13.05 -5.38
C ARG A 32 0.83 -12.06 -6.54
N ARG A 33 0.73 -12.56 -7.77
CA ARG A 33 0.62 -11.68 -8.94
C ARG A 33 -0.69 -10.89 -8.96
N ASN A 34 -1.79 -11.47 -8.46
CA ASN A 34 -3.04 -10.74 -8.35
C ASN A 34 -3.01 -9.67 -7.26
N LEU A 35 -2.32 -9.91 -6.13
CA LEU A 35 -2.09 -8.87 -5.13
C LEU A 35 -1.28 -7.70 -5.70
N GLU A 36 -0.25 -7.98 -6.48
CA GLU A 36 0.55 -6.97 -7.16
C GLU A 36 -0.30 -6.13 -8.14
N ARG A 37 -1.11 -6.78 -8.98
CA ARG A 37 -2.05 -6.10 -9.91
C ARG A 37 -3.07 -5.23 -9.17
N ILE A 38 -3.56 -5.69 -8.02
CA ILE A 38 -4.45 -4.91 -7.17
C ILE A 38 -3.72 -3.70 -6.62
N GLY A 39 -2.44 -3.85 -6.24
CA GLY A 39 -1.58 -2.73 -5.83
C GLY A 39 -1.40 -1.69 -6.93
N GLU A 40 -1.15 -2.13 -8.17
CA GLU A 40 -1.04 -1.26 -9.35
C GLU A 40 -2.32 -0.43 -9.57
N ILE A 41 -3.49 -1.09 -9.55
CA ILE A 41 -4.78 -0.40 -9.71
C ILE A 41 -5.05 0.54 -8.53
N SER A 42 -4.73 0.10 -7.31
CA SER A 42 -4.90 0.92 -6.11
C SER A 42 -4.01 2.16 -6.15
N ALA A 43 -2.78 2.06 -6.66
CA ALA A 43 -1.88 3.20 -6.86
C ALA A 43 -2.50 4.24 -7.80
N TYR A 44 -3.05 3.78 -8.93
CA TYR A 44 -3.73 4.67 -9.86
C TYR A 44 -4.94 5.38 -9.22
N GLU A 45 -5.77 4.66 -8.47
CA GLU A 45 -6.93 5.27 -7.79
C GLU A 45 -6.49 6.23 -6.67
N LEU A 46 -5.49 5.86 -5.87
CA LEU A 46 -4.93 6.72 -4.82
C LEU A 46 -4.29 7.99 -5.40
N SER A 47 -3.63 7.90 -6.56
CA SER A 47 -2.99 9.06 -7.16
C SER A 47 -3.95 10.22 -7.40
N LYS A 48 -5.23 9.95 -7.62
CA LYS A 48 -6.28 10.97 -7.83
C LYS A 48 -6.56 11.82 -6.57
N THR A 49 -6.07 11.40 -5.41
CA THR A 49 -6.26 12.07 -4.11
C THR A 49 -5.03 12.81 -3.63
N LEU A 50 -3.91 12.71 -4.35
CA LEU A 50 -2.63 13.34 -4.01
C LEU A 50 -2.57 14.80 -4.46
N GLY A 51 -1.59 15.53 -3.95
CA GLY A 51 -1.27 16.88 -4.39
C GLY A 51 -0.60 16.89 -5.77
N TYR A 52 -0.92 17.91 -6.56
CA TYR A 52 -0.35 18.12 -7.90
C TYR A 52 0.22 19.53 -8.02
N ALA A 53 1.32 19.66 -8.76
CA ALA A 53 1.93 20.93 -9.11
C ALA A 53 2.30 20.95 -10.60
N PRO A 54 2.31 22.12 -11.24
CA PRO A 54 2.74 22.26 -12.61
C PRO A 54 4.23 22.00 -12.74
N LYS A 55 4.62 21.19 -13.74
CA LYS A 55 6.01 20.90 -14.11
C LYS A 55 6.20 21.24 -15.58
N SER A 56 7.16 22.11 -15.88
CA SER A 56 7.57 22.35 -17.27
C SER A 56 8.37 21.18 -17.81
N VAL A 57 8.02 20.70 -18.98
CA VAL A 57 8.70 19.62 -19.70
C VAL A 57 9.04 20.06 -21.11
N THR A 58 10.24 19.77 -21.57
CA THR A 58 10.67 20.01 -22.94
C THR A 58 10.25 18.84 -23.82
N THR A 59 9.31 19.08 -24.72
CA THR A 59 8.89 18.10 -25.73
C THR A 59 9.68 18.28 -27.02
N PRO A 60 9.66 17.35 -27.97
CA PRO A 60 10.29 17.52 -29.28
C PRO A 60 9.74 18.73 -30.09
N LEU A 61 8.57 19.24 -29.72
CA LEU A 61 7.91 20.34 -30.48
C LEU A 61 7.96 21.68 -29.74
N ALA A 62 7.87 21.67 -28.39
CA ALA A 62 7.81 22.91 -27.61
C ALA A 62 7.93 22.62 -26.12
N GLU A 63 8.10 23.65 -25.29
CA GLU A 63 7.86 23.59 -23.86
C GLU A 63 6.37 23.38 -23.58
N ALA A 64 6.07 22.48 -22.63
CA ALA A 64 4.71 22.18 -22.20
C ALA A 64 4.63 22.12 -20.67
N GLU A 65 3.51 22.52 -20.10
CA GLU A 65 3.23 22.42 -18.67
C GLU A 65 2.34 21.21 -18.41
N VAL A 66 2.76 20.34 -17.46
CA VAL A 66 2.04 19.12 -17.08
C VAL A 66 1.85 19.11 -15.57
N GLN A 67 0.64 18.76 -15.11
CA GLN A 67 0.38 18.54 -13.69
C GLN A 67 0.99 17.20 -13.25
N CYS A 68 1.97 17.26 -12.37
CA CYS A 68 2.64 16.09 -11.80
C CYS A 68 2.39 15.99 -10.30
N ILE A 69 2.45 14.77 -9.77
CA ILE A 69 2.35 14.55 -8.31
C ILE A 69 3.48 15.34 -7.63
N SER A 70 3.12 16.10 -6.60
CA SER A 70 4.04 16.93 -5.81
C SER A 70 4.29 16.39 -4.41
N ASP A 71 3.51 15.39 -3.97
CA ASP A 71 3.66 14.76 -2.67
C ASP A 71 4.92 13.91 -2.63
N ASN A 72 5.64 14.00 -1.51
CA ASN A 72 6.68 13.04 -1.18
C ASN A 72 6.03 11.80 -0.56
N ILE A 73 6.12 10.66 -1.22
CA ILE A 73 5.39 9.45 -0.85
C ILE A 73 6.31 8.47 -0.11
N VAL A 74 5.80 7.89 0.97
CA VAL A 74 6.36 6.70 1.62
C VAL A 74 5.36 5.57 1.49
N VAL A 75 5.74 4.46 0.87
CA VAL A 75 4.93 3.25 0.81
C VAL A 75 5.40 2.30 1.90
N ALA A 76 4.52 2.02 2.85
CA ALA A 76 4.76 1.12 3.96
C ALA A 76 3.93 -0.16 3.83
N THR A 77 4.48 -1.29 4.29
CA THR A 77 3.76 -2.56 4.28
C THR A 77 3.97 -3.36 5.55
N ILE A 78 2.96 -4.14 5.92
CA ILE A 78 3.06 -5.14 6.98
C ILE A 78 3.63 -6.43 6.41
N LEU A 79 4.80 -6.83 6.91
CA LEU A 79 5.48 -8.04 6.49
C LEU A 79 4.75 -9.28 7.05
N ARG A 80 4.71 -10.34 6.35
CA ARG A 80 5.28 -10.66 5.02
C ARG A 80 4.25 -10.59 3.90
N ALA A 81 2.94 -10.72 4.26
CA ALA A 81 1.84 -10.86 3.32
C ALA A 81 1.65 -9.64 2.41
N GLY A 82 2.01 -8.45 2.90
CA GLY A 82 1.87 -7.20 2.16
C GLY A 82 2.86 -6.99 1.00
N LEU A 83 3.96 -7.76 0.92
CA LEU A 83 5.01 -7.54 -0.07
C LEU A 83 4.53 -7.47 -1.54
N PRO A 84 3.66 -8.36 -2.03
CA PRO A 84 3.20 -8.26 -3.41
C PRO A 84 2.34 -7.01 -3.67
N LEU A 85 1.51 -6.63 -2.71
CA LEU A 85 0.68 -5.42 -2.80
C LEU A 85 1.56 -4.16 -2.80
N HIS A 86 2.55 -4.11 -1.92
CA HIS A 86 3.57 -3.07 -1.85
C HIS A 86 4.33 -2.93 -3.18
N GLN A 87 4.76 -4.05 -3.77
CA GLN A 87 5.40 -4.02 -5.08
C GLN A 87 4.51 -3.41 -6.16
N GLY A 88 3.21 -3.74 -6.16
CA GLY A 88 2.26 -3.16 -7.09
C GLY A 88 2.11 -1.65 -6.93
N LEU A 89 2.14 -1.13 -5.69
CA LEU A 89 2.15 0.32 -5.43
C LEU A 89 3.44 0.97 -5.98
N LEU A 90 4.60 0.36 -5.75
CA LEU A 90 5.89 0.86 -6.23
C LEU A 90 6.03 0.85 -7.75
N ASN A 91 5.31 -0.02 -8.47
CA ASN A 91 5.31 -0.03 -9.93
C ASN A 91 4.75 1.27 -10.53
N TYR A 92 4.04 2.08 -9.74
CA TYR A 92 3.47 3.38 -10.13
C TYR A 92 4.08 4.56 -9.37
N PHE A 93 4.42 4.37 -8.10
CA PHE A 93 5.12 5.35 -7.26
C PHE A 93 6.59 4.97 -7.16
N ASP A 94 7.30 4.96 -8.30
CA ASP A 94 8.67 4.49 -8.44
C ASP A 94 9.71 5.36 -7.68
N ASP A 95 9.38 6.62 -7.44
CA ASP A 95 10.18 7.54 -6.62
C ASP A 95 9.88 7.44 -5.11
N ALA A 96 8.92 6.60 -4.69
CA ALA A 96 8.51 6.51 -3.30
C ALA A 96 9.59 5.87 -2.40
N GLU A 97 9.74 6.42 -1.21
CA GLU A 97 10.53 5.77 -0.16
C GLU A 97 9.78 4.56 0.41
N ASN A 98 10.52 3.61 0.97
CA ASN A 98 9.97 2.35 1.46
C ASN A 98 10.02 2.27 2.98
N ALA A 99 8.95 1.73 3.58
CA ALA A 99 8.90 1.37 4.98
C ALA A 99 8.35 -0.04 5.18
N PHE A 100 8.89 -0.75 6.17
CA PHE A 100 8.54 -2.13 6.48
C PHE A 100 8.29 -2.31 7.97
N VAL A 101 7.18 -2.97 8.31
CA VAL A 101 6.84 -3.32 9.70
C VAL A 101 6.56 -4.81 9.74
N SER A 102 7.25 -5.54 10.63
CA SER A 102 6.89 -6.91 10.96
C SER A 102 6.01 -6.90 12.20
N ALA A 103 4.73 -7.19 12.03
CA ALA A 103 3.77 -7.30 13.13
C ALA A 103 3.17 -8.71 13.15
N TYR A 104 3.16 -9.34 14.31
CA TYR A 104 2.51 -10.65 14.50
C TYR A 104 1.70 -10.68 15.78
N ARG A 105 0.75 -11.62 15.83
CA ARG A 105 -0.06 -11.85 17.00
C ARG A 105 0.68 -12.79 17.96
N SER A 106 0.99 -12.28 19.15
CA SER A 106 1.46 -13.10 20.28
C SER A 106 0.26 -13.45 21.15
N TYR A 107 -0.05 -14.72 21.29
CA TYR A 107 -1.16 -15.16 22.14
C TYR A 107 -0.67 -15.31 23.57
N SER A 108 -1.29 -14.60 24.51
CA SER A 108 -1.07 -14.72 25.94
C SER A 108 -2.02 -15.73 26.59
N SER A 109 -3.17 -16.00 25.95
CA SER A 109 -4.15 -17.04 26.29
C SER A 109 -4.95 -17.45 25.05
N GLU A 110 -5.88 -18.44 25.15
CA GLU A 110 -6.75 -18.83 24.02
C GLU A 110 -7.63 -17.70 23.47
N SER A 111 -7.89 -16.66 24.25
CA SER A 111 -8.76 -15.53 23.89
C SER A 111 -8.08 -14.17 23.82
N GLU A 112 -6.87 -14.04 24.35
CA GLU A 112 -6.14 -12.78 24.41
C GLU A 112 -4.87 -12.83 23.57
N PHE A 113 -4.72 -11.83 22.69
CA PHE A 113 -3.52 -11.67 21.89
C PHE A 113 -3.02 -10.22 21.95
N GLU A 114 -1.71 -10.08 21.92
CA GLU A 114 -1.03 -8.80 21.71
C GLU A 114 -0.40 -8.77 20.31
N ILE A 115 -0.39 -7.61 19.71
CA ILE A 115 0.37 -7.41 18.47
C ILE A 115 1.77 -6.97 18.85
N LYS A 116 2.77 -7.81 18.56
CA LYS A 116 4.18 -7.51 18.76
C LYS A 116 4.81 -7.09 17.46
N VAL A 117 5.53 -5.97 17.49
CA VAL A 117 6.36 -5.51 16.38
C VAL A 117 7.80 -5.93 16.68
N GLU A 118 8.40 -6.71 15.77
CA GLU A 118 9.78 -7.21 15.93
C GLU A 118 10.77 -6.49 15.03
N TYR A 119 10.30 -5.94 13.92
CA TYR A 119 11.17 -5.29 12.95
C TYR A 119 10.47 -4.06 12.40
N ILE A 120 11.23 -2.99 12.30
CA ILE A 120 10.83 -1.77 11.63
C ILE A 120 12.00 -1.21 10.83
N ALA A 121 11.73 -0.83 9.60
CA ALA A 121 12.59 0.03 8.79
C ALA A 121 11.69 1.13 8.21
N CYS A 122 11.98 2.37 8.57
CA CYS A 122 11.13 3.50 8.22
C CYS A 122 11.99 4.75 8.04
N PRO A 123 11.86 5.48 6.93
CA PRO A 123 12.44 6.80 6.78
C PRO A 123 11.70 7.82 7.66
N SER A 124 12.13 9.08 7.67
CA SER A 124 11.32 10.16 8.23
C SER A 124 9.99 10.26 7.48
N LEU A 125 8.89 10.37 8.22
CA LEU A 125 7.54 10.57 7.68
C LEU A 125 7.11 12.04 7.69
N GLU A 126 7.86 12.91 8.36
CA GLU A 126 7.48 14.32 8.51
C GLU A 126 7.31 15.02 7.17
N GLY A 127 6.13 15.59 6.94
CA GLY A 127 5.79 16.30 5.70
C GLY A 127 5.65 15.40 4.47
N LYS A 128 5.44 14.10 4.67
CA LYS A 128 5.26 13.12 3.59
C LYS A 128 3.88 12.48 3.64
N THR A 129 3.43 11.96 2.51
CA THR A 129 2.21 11.17 2.42
C THR A 129 2.55 9.70 2.64
N LEU A 130 2.02 9.11 3.72
CA LEU A 130 2.19 7.69 4.03
C LEU A 130 1.07 6.86 3.40
N ILE A 131 1.43 5.89 2.56
CA ILE A 131 0.55 4.84 2.04
C ILE A 131 0.88 3.54 2.77
N LEU A 132 0.06 3.15 3.74
CA LEU A 132 0.23 1.89 4.47
C LEU A 132 -0.65 0.80 3.85
N CYS A 133 -0.04 -0.30 3.41
CA CYS A 133 -0.75 -1.40 2.75
C CYS A 133 -0.66 -2.73 3.50
N ASP A 134 -1.78 -3.45 3.50
CA ASP A 134 -1.91 -4.83 3.95
C ASP A 134 -3.02 -5.52 3.13
N PRO A 135 -2.81 -6.76 2.65
CA PRO A 135 -3.77 -7.42 1.76
C PRO A 135 -5.05 -7.90 2.46
N MET A 136 -5.08 -7.99 3.79
CA MET A 136 -6.24 -8.50 4.50
C MET A 136 -6.57 -7.68 5.75
N LEU A 137 -7.62 -6.89 5.64
CA LEU A 137 -8.19 -6.14 6.76
C LEU A 137 -9.26 -7.00 7.46
N ALA A 138 -8.95 -7.51 8.66
CA ALA A 138 -9.93 -8.15 9.54
C ALA A 138 -10.47 -7.13 10.57
N SER A 139 -9.92 -7.13 11.79
CA SER A 139 -10.28 -6.15 12.81
C SER A 139 -9.63 -4.77 12.63
N GLY A 140 -8.62 -4.66 11.78
CA GLY A 140 -7.81 -3.46 11.62
C GLY A 140 -6.70 -3.29 12.67
N ALA A 141 -6.66 -4.12 13.71
CA ALA A 141 -5.71 -3.96 14.82
C ALA A 141 -4.23 -3.96 14.36
N SER A 142 -3.87 -4.80 13.38
CA SER A 142 -2.51 -4.82 12.83
C SER A 142 -2.17 -3.52 12.09
N MET A 143 -3.14 -2.94 11.36
CA MET A 143 -2.96 -1.66 10.66
C MET A 143 -2.76 -0.50 11.64
N VAL A 144 -3.56 -0.46 12.72
CA VAL A 144 -3.44 0.57 13.76
C VAL A 144 -2.08 0.47 14.44
N ALA A 145 -1.69 -0.73 14.90
CA ALA A 145 -0.40 -0.95 15.57
C ALA A 145 0.79 -0.61 14.64
N ALA A 146 0.71 -1.00 13.37
CA ALA A 146 1.75 -0.66 12.38
C ALA A 146 1.85 0.85 12.16
N TYR A 147 0.72 1.55 12.03
CA TYR A 147 0.68 3.00 11.87
C TYR A 147 1.28 3.73 13.08
N GLU A 148 0.85 3.36 14.30
CA GLU A 148 1.38 3.94 15.54
C GLU A 148 2.89 3.72 15.67
N THR A 149 3.36 2.50 15.34
CA THR A 149 4.79 2.17 15.36
C THR A 149 5.59 2.97 14.34
N LEU A 150 5.08 3.11 13.12
CA LEU A 150 5.70 3.92 12.07
C LEU A 150 5.80 5.39 12.49
N CYS A 151 4.71 5.94 13.05
CA CYS A 151 4.69 7.32 13.54
C CYS A 151 5.65 7.54 14.73
N ALA A 152 5.73 6.58 15.65
CA ALA A 152 6.66 6.65 16.77
C ALA A 152 8.13 6.64 16.33
N HIS A 153 8.44 5.99 15.19
CA HIS A 153 9.79 5.84 14.67
C HIS A 153 10.18 6.93 13.66
N GLY A 154 9.28 7.24 12.73
CA GLY A 154 9.54 8.14 11.59
C GLY A 154 8.96 9.54 11.73
N GLY A 155 8.18 9.83 12.79
CA GLY A 155 7.43 11.07 12.93
C GLY A 155 6.02 11.00 12.33
N LYS A 156 5.34 12.11 12.33
CA LYS A 156 3.95 12.20 11.87
C LYS A 156 3.90 12.54 10.37
N PRO A 157 3.23 11.72 9.52
CA PRO A 157 3.04 12.00 8.11
C PRO A 157 2.05 13.14 7.86
#